data_31ca89428c068a10e6a6e8d2f3e725ad
#
_entry.id   31ca89428c068a10e6a6e8d2f3e725ad
#
_cell.length_a   1.000
_cell.length_b   1.000
_cell.length_c   1.000
_cell.angle_alpha   90.00
_cell.angle_beta   90.00
_cell.angle_gamma   90.00
#
_symmetry.space_group_name_H-M   'P 1'
#
loop_
_entity.id
_entity.type
_entity.pdbx_description
1 polymer ?
#
loop_
_entity_poly.entity_id
_entity_poly.type
_entity_poly.pdbx_seq_one_letter_code
_entity_poly.pdbx_strand_id
1 'polypeptide(L)'
;GFRLALTGTPIENRLSELWSIFDFLMPGFLYEYQRFKNEFEFPIVHGGEEAAARRLQKMIRPFILRRLKREVLKDLPDKLEENLYVCLEGEQQALYDAHVKRLLLMLDKHSDEEFSRNKIQVLAELTKLRQLCCDPSLLYENYQVESAKAQLCVDLIKNAVGGGHKLLLF
;
A
#
# COMPACT_ATOMS: atom_id res chain seq x y z
N GLY A 1 24.30 25.99 -0.90
CA GLY A 1 23.46 25.76 0.31
C GLY A 1 23.33 24.28 0.58
N PHE A 2 23.12 23.90 1.83
CA PHE A 2 22.85 22.51 2.18
C PHE A 2 21.43 22.12 1.78
N ARG A 3 21.26 20.90 1.30
CA ARG A 3 19.95 20.32 0.99
C ARG A 3 19.75 19.08 1.87
N LEU A 4 18.57 18.96 2.44
CA LEU A 4 18.16 17.82 3.27
C LEU A 4 16.80 17.33 2.80
N ALA A 5 16.59 16.02 2.79
CA ALA A 5 15.30 15.40 2.57
C ALA A 5 14.90 14.58 3.80
N LEU A 6 13.72 14.86 4.34
CA LEU A 6 13.12 14.12 5.46
C LEU A 6 11.96 13.31 4.91
N THR A 7 12.04 11.99 4.99
CA THR A 7 10.99 11.09 4.53
C THR A 7 10.95 9.83 5.40
N GLY A 8 9.75 9.33 5.66
CA GLY A 8 9.57 8.02 6.29
C GLY A 8 9.72 6.85 5.31
N THR A 9 9.53 7.12 4.02
CA THR A 9 9.46 6.12 2.94
C THR A 9 10.25 6.61 1.72
N PRO A 10 11.60 6.46 1.72
CA PRO A 10 12.42 6.90 0.59
C PRO A 10 12.17 6.10 -0.69
N ILE A 11 11.59 4.91 -0.57
CA ILE A 11 11.15 4.05 -1.67
C ILE A 11 9.84 3.41 -1.24
N GLU A 12 8.75 3.70 -1.93
CA GLU A 12 7.45 3.05 -1.73
C GLU A 12 7.17 2.05 -2.85
N ASN A 13 7.22 2.50 -4.09
CA ASN A 13 6.79 1.71 -5.23
C ASN A 13 7.88 1.55 -6.29
N ARG A 14 8.78 2.52 -6.43
CA ARG A 14 9.77 2.53 -7.51
C ARG A 14 11.12 3.08 -7.06
N LEU A 15 12.19 2.54 -7.64
CA LEU A 15 13.56 3.05 -7.44
C LEU A 15 13.76 4.47 -7.98
N SER A 16 12.92 4.90 -8.93
CA SER A 16 12.90 6.29 -9.43
C SER A 16 12.59 7.33 -8.35
N GLU A 17 11.87 6.96 -7.30
CA GLU A 17 11.61 7.85 -6.15
C GLU A 17 12.92 8.18 -5.42
N LEU A 18 13.75 7.17 -5.18
CA LEU A 18 15.08 7.34 -4.61
C LEU A 18 15.96 8.22 -5.49
N TRP A 19 15.94 7.98 -6.82
CA TRP A 19 16.68 8.79 -7.77
C TRP A 19 16.26 10.27 -7.68
N SER A 20 14.96 10.55 -7.63
CA SER A 20 14.43 11.93 -7.54
C SER A 20 14.88 12.65 -6.27
N ILE A 21 14.92 11.94 -5.13
CA ILE A 21 15.43 12.49 -3.87
C ILE A 21 16.91 12.83 -4.01
N PHE A 22 17.71 11.94 -4.57
CA PHE A 22 19.14 12.18 -4.75
C PHE A 22 19.45 13.24 -5.81
N ASP A 23 18.65 13.34 -6.87
CA ASP A 23 18.80 14.40 -7.86
C ASP A 23 18.53 15.79 -7.26
N PHE A 24 17.54 15.87 -6.35
CA PHE A 24 17.32 17.09 -5.56
C PHE A 24 18.48 17.38 -4.60
N LEU A 25 18.98 16.37 -3.86
CA LEU A 25 20.02 16.55 -2.86
C LEU A 25 21.39 16.85 -3.48
N MET A 26 21.77 16.08 -4.47
CA MET A 26 23.08 16.07 -5.12
C MET A 26 22.91 15.82 -6.62
N PRO A 27 22.55 16.82 -7.41
CA PRO A 27 22.33 16.68 -8.85
C PRO A 27 23.47 15.94 -9.55
N GLY A 28 23.14 14.92 -10.33
CA GLY A 28 24.10 14.12 -11.09
C GLY A 28 24.81 13.01 -10.30
N PHE A 29 24.66 12.92 -8.97
CA PHE A 29 25.32 11.87 -8.15
C PHE A 29 24.90 10.46 -8.56
N LEU A 30 23.63 10.22 -8.84
CA LEU A 30 23.11 8.97 -9.36
C LEU A 30 22.94 8.97 -10.89
N TYR A 31 23.75 9.76 -11.59
CA TYR A 31 23.71 9.95 -13.04
C TYR A 31 22.40 10.60 -13.54
N GLU A 32 22.29 10.75 -14.85
CA GLU A 32 21.02 11.07 -15.48
C GLU A 32 20.01 9.93 -15.34
N TYR A 33 18.71 10.25 -15.30
CA TYR A 33 17.65 9.26 -15.05
C TYR A 33 17.69 8.07 -15.98
N GLN A 34 17.92 8.29 -17.28
CA GLN A 34 17.98 7.18 -18.24
C GLN A 34 19.14 6.21 -17.96
N ARG A 35 20.28 6.75 -17.55
CA ARG A 35 21.43 5.92 -17.14
C ARG A 35 21.16 5.20 -15.83
N PHE A 36 20.57 5.87 -14.85
CA PHE A 36 20.17 5.24 -13.58
C PHE A 36 19.18 4.08 -13.81
N LYS A 37 18.21 4.29 -14.69
CA LYS A 37 17.24 3.27 -15.07
C LYS A 37 17.89 2.04 -15.67
N ASN A 38 18.85 2.22 -16.56
CA ASN A 38 19.56 1.12 -17.23
C ASN A 38 20.55 0.40 -16.32
N GLU A 39 21.28 1.13 -15.43
CA GLU A 39 22.31 0.56 -14.57
C GLU A 39 21.76 -0.01 -13.25
N PHE A 40 20.63 0.48 -12.77
CA PHE A 40 20.09 0.10 -11.47
C PHE A 40 18.61 -0.31 -11.50
N GLU A 41 17.70 0.54 -11.96
CA GLU A 41 16.27 0.27 -11.83
C GLU A 41 15.86 -0.99 -12.59
N PHE A 42 16.21 -1.09 -13.86
CA PHE A 42 15.86 -2.24 -14.70
C PHE A 42 16.54 -3.54 -14.25
N PRO A 43 17.87 -3.59 -14.01
CA PRO A 43 18.54 -4.79 -13.52
C PRO A 43 18.02 -5.25 -12.14
N ILE A 44 17.73 -4.34 -11.22
CA ILE A 44 17.24 -4.69 -9.87
C ILE A 44 15.79 -5.18 -9.93
N VAL A 45 14.91 -4.44 -10.62
CA VAL A 45 13.46 -4.71 -10.58
C VAL A 45 13.08 -5.89 -11.48
N HIS A 46 13.67 -6.00 -12.66
CA HIS A 46 13.31 -7.02 -13.64
C HIS A 46 14.35 -8.15 -13.76
N GLY A 47 15.61 -7.85 -13.51
CA GLY A 47 16.70 -8.82 -13.57
C GLY A 47 17.01 -9.53 -12.25
N GLY A 48 16.53 -9.02 -11.11
CA GLY A 48 16.90 -9.56 -9.80
C GLY A 48 18.40 -9.48 -9.49
N GLU A 49 19.14 -8.56 -10.14
CA GLU A 49 20.59 -8.45 -10.03
C GLU A 49 21.02 -7.89 -8.68
N GLU A 50 21.38 -8.78 -7.76
CA GLU A 50 21.91 -8.38 -6.44
C GLU A 50 23.20 -7.54 -6.52
N ALA A 51 24.02 -7.72 -7.56
CA ALA A 51 25.25 -6.94 -7.73
C ALA A 51 24.94 -5.46 -7.96
N ALA A 52 23.95 -5.15 -8.80
CA ALA A 52 23.46 -3.79 -9.04
C ALA A 52 22.86 -3.18 -7.76
N ALA A 53 22.07 -3.96 -7.00
CA ALA A 53 21.48 -3.53 -5.74
C ALA A 53 22.57 -3.21 -4.69
N ARG A 54 23.56 -4.08 -4.53
CA ARG A 54 24.70 -3.86 -3.61
C ARG A 54 25.53 -2.64 -4.00
N ARG A 55 25.74 -2.42 -5.31
CA ARG A 55 26.48 -1.25 -5.81
C ARG A 55 25.72 0.04 -5.48
N LEU A 56 24.41 0.11 -5.77
CA LEU A 56 23.57 1.25 -5.44
C LEU A 56 23.57 1.52 -3.94
N GLN A 57 23.34 0.48 -3.13
CA GLN A 57 23.37 0.59 -1.66
C GLN A 57 24.70 1.14 -1.14
N LYS A 58 25.83 0.68 -1.67
CA LYS A 58 27.16 1.18 -1.28
C LYS A 58 27.33 2.67 -1.63
N MET A 59 26.80 3.11 -2.76
CA MET A 59 26.87 4.52 -3.18
C MET A 59 26.03 5.42 -2.26
N ILE A 60 24.79 5.04 -1.93
CA ILE A 60 23.87 5.91 -1.18
C ILE A 60 24.04 5.84 0.34
N ARG A 61 24.57 4.73 0.86
CA ARG A 61 24.72 4.49 2.30
C ARG A 61 25.34 5.65 3.10
N PRO A 62 26.39 6.36 2.64
CA PRO A 62 26.99 7.47 3.39
C PRO A 62 26.06 8.69 3.56
N PHE A 63 25.02 8.79 2.75
CA PHE A 63 24.13 9.94 2.69
C PHE A 63 22.74 9.66 3.27
N ILE A 64 22.48 8.42 3.70
CA ILE A 64 21.18 8.02 4.28
C ILE A 64 21.37 7.68 5.75
N LEU A 65 20.58 8.35 6.59
CA LEU A 65 20.44 7.99 8.00
C LEU A 65 19.05 7.42 8.23
N ARG A 66 18.97 6.10 8.38
CA ARG A 66 17.72 5.39 8.72
C ARG A 66 17.79 4.86 10.14
N ARG A 67 16.79 5.19 10.94
CA ARG A 67 16.62 4.68 12.31
C ARG A 67 15.28 3.96 12.43
N LEU A 68 15.30 2.74 12.86
CA LEU A 68 14.09 1.99 13.17
C LEU A 68 13.69 2.22 14.63
N LYS A 69 12.38 2.35 14.90
CA LYS A 69 11.87 2.55 16.27
C LYS A 69 12.41 1.51 17.24
N ARG A 70 12.42 0.23 16.85
CA ARG A 70 12.94 -0.88 17.67
C ARG A 70 14.43 -0.79 18.03
N GLU A 71 15.22 -0.05 17.24
CA GLU A 71 16.66 0.12 17.47
C GLU A 71 16.98 1.27 18.42
N VAL A 72 16.10 2.30 18.41
CA VAL A 72 16.32 3.54 19.14
C VAL A 72 15.52 3.59 20.44
N LEU A 73 14.27 3.11 20.41
CA LEU A 73 13.34 3.17 21.54
C LEU A 73 13.24 1.80 22.21
N LYS A 74 14.30 1.43 22.95
CA LYS A 74 14.39 0.13 23.63
C LYS A 74 13.42 -0.02 24.81
N ASP A 75 12.92 1.10 25.34
CA ASP A 75 11.98 1.14 26.47
C ASP A 75 10.51 0.93 26.04
N LEU A 76 10.23 0.89 24.72
CA LEU A 76 8.90 0.59 24.25
C LEU A 76 8.67 -0.93 24.22
N PRO A 77 7.50 -1.38 24.67
CA PRO A 77 7.10 -2.78 24.52
C PRO A 77 7.00 -3.14 23.02
N ASP A 78 7.12 -4.43 22.73
CA ASP A 78 6.94 -4.95 21.40
C ASP A 78 5.53 -4.61 20.86
N LYS A 79 5.48 -4.30 19.56
CA LYS A 79 4.22 -4.10 18.87
C LYS A 79 3.50 -5.42 18.71
N LEU A 80 2.31 -5.52 19.27
CA LEU A 80 1.39 -6.62 19.00
C LEU A 80 0.54 -6.28 17.79
N GLU A 81 0.48 -7.18 16.83
CA GLU A 81 -0.38 -7.08 15.64
C GLU A 81 -1.37 -8.24 15.65
N GLU A 82 -2.64 -7.91 15.55
CA GLU A 82 -3.72 -8.87 15.49
C GLU A 82 -4.61 -8.59 14.28
N ASN A 83 -4.96 -9.66 13.55
CA ASN A 83 -5.90 -9.59 12.45
C ASN A 83 -7.25 -10.13 12.91
N LEU A 84 -8.26 -9.27 12.87
CA LEU A 84 -9.63 -9.67 13.14
C LEU A 84 -10.38 -9.85 11.83
N TYR A 85 -11.14 -10.93 11.75
CA TYR A 85 -11.91 -11.30 10.57
C TYR A 85 -13.39 -11.24 10.89
N VAL A 86 -14.18 -10.78 9.93
CA VAL A 86 -15.63 -10.77 10.00
C VAL A 86 -16.18 -11.31 8.69
N CYS A 87 -17.23 -12.12 8.76
CA CYS A 87 -17.94 -12.60 7.59
C CYS A 87 -18.99 -11.58 7.16
N LEU A 88 -19.13 -11.41 5.86
CA LEU A 88 -20.26 -10.66 5.31
C LEU A 88 -21.51 -11.52 5.40
N GLU A 89 -22.66 -10.92 5.66
CA GLU A 89 -23.92 -11.61 5.79
C GLU A 89 -25.05 -10.86 5.07
N GLY A 90 -26.14 -11.57 4.81
CA GLY A 90 -27.37 -10.99 4.28
C GLY A 90 -27.19 -10.23 2.98
N GLU A 91 -27.71 -9.00 2.94
CA GLU A 91 -27.67 -8.13 1.76
C GLU A 91 -26.25 -7.72 1.37
N GLN A 92 -25.39 -7.47 2.36
CA GLN A 92 -23.98 -7.12 2.10
C GLN A 92 -23.24 -8.25 1.37
N GLN A 93 -23.45 -9.50 1.77
CA GLN A 93 -22.89 -10.67 1.08
C GLN A 93 -23.42 -10.79 -0.35
N ALA A 94 -24.73 -10.62 -0.54
CA ALA A 94 -25.33 -10.70 -1.86
C ALA A 94 -24.79 -9.65 -2.84
N LEU A 95 -24.61 -8.41 -2.38
CA LEU A 95 -23.99 -7.34 -3.15
C LEU A 95 -22.53 -7.68 -3.51
N TYR A 96 -21.77 -8.16 -2.55
CA TYR A 96 -20.38 -8.57 -2.77
C TYR A 96 -20.29 -9.67 -3.84
N ASP A 97 -21.11 -10.72 -3.74
CA ASP A 97 -21.13 -11.84 -4.69
C ASP A 97 -21.53 -11.39 -6.11
N ALA A 98 -22.45 -10.44 -6.23
CA ALA A 98 -22.83 -9.87 -7.51
C ALA A 98 -21.64 -9.13 -8.18
N HIS A 99 -20.88 -8.35 -7.42
CA HIS A 99 -19.70 -7.67 -7.93
C HIS A 99 -18.57 -8.64 -8.26
N VAL A 100 -18.35 -9.70 -7.45
CA VAL A 100 -17.38 -10.76 -7.77
C VAL A 100 -17.73 -11.45 -9.07
N LYS A 101 -19.00 -11.84 -9.28
CA LYS A 101 -19.46 -12.46 -10.54
C LYS A 101 -19.21 -11.54 -11.73
N ARG A 102 -19.50 -10.25 -11.58
CA ARG A 102 -19.24 -9.25 -12.63
C ARG A 102 -17.73 -9.16 -12.95
N LEU A 103 -16.89 -9.10 -11.93
CA LEU A 103 -15.43 -9.06 -12.11
C LEU A 103 -14.92 -10.32 -12.82
N LEU A 104 -15.38 -11.50 -12.41
CA LEU A 104 -14.99 -12.78 -13.05
C LEU A 104 -15.39 -12.81 -14.51
N LEU A 105 -16.61 -12.35 -14.85
CA LEU A 105 -17.06 -12.25 -16.26
C LEU A 105 -16.23 -11.26 -17.08
N MET A 106 -15.71 -10.20 -16.46
CA MET A 106 -14.79 -9.28 -17.13
C MET A 106 -13.44 -9.94 -17.40
N LEU A 107 -12.94 -10.74 -16.46
CA LEU A 107 -11.64 -11.40 -16.58
C LEU A 107 -11.68 -12.57 -17.58
N ASP A 108 -12.78 -13.33 -17.62
CA ASP A 108 -12.93 -14.51 -18.47
C ASP A 108 -13.04 -14.16 -19.99
N LYS A 109 -13.52 -12.97 -20.30
CA LYS A 109 -13.75 -12.52 -21.69
C LYS A 109 -12.56 -11.88 -22.37
N HIS A 110 -11.40 -11.75 -21.72
CA HIS A 110 -10.31 -10.93 -22.22
C HIS A 110 -9.06 -11.73 -22.49
N SER A 111 -8.52 -11.55 -23.71
CA SER A 111 -7.13 -11.91 -24.04
C SER A 111 -6.16 -11.00 -23.27
N ASP A 112 -4.88 -11.37 -23.16
CA ASP A 112 -3.85 -10.59 -22.45
C ASP A 112 -3.74 -9.13 -22.96
N GLU A 113 -4.00 -8.89 -24.24
CA GLU A 113 -4.00 -7.54 -24.82
C GLU A 113 -5.22 -6.71 -24.39
N GLU A 114 -6.40 -7.33 -24.32
CA GLU A 114 -7.64 -6.68 -23.85
C GLU A 114 -7.60 -6.45 -22.34
N PHE A 115 -7.00 -7.36 -21.58
CA PHE A 115 -6.74 -7.14 -20.16
C PHE A 115 -5.91 -5.88 -19.92
N SER A 116 -4.88 -5.65 -20.73
CA SER A 116 -4.04 -4.45 -20.63
C SER A 116 -4.81 -3.16 -20.89
N ARG A 117 -5.81 -3.18 -21.77
CA ARG A 117 -6.69 -2.02 -22.04
C ARG A 117 -7.72 -1.81 -20.92
N ASN A 118 -8.17 -2.87 -20.28
CA ASN A 118 -9.24 -2.84 -19.28
C ASN A 118 -8.74 -2.79 -17.82
N LYS A 119 -7.44 -2.66 -17.59
CA LYS A 119 -6.84 -2.58 -16.24
C LYS A 119 -7.53 -1.56 -15.32
N ILE A 120 -7.90 -0.40 -15.85
CA ILE A 120 -8.57 0.65 -15.08
C ILE A 120 -9.96 0.19 -14.62
N GLN A 121 -10.70 -0.53 -15.48
CA GLN A 121 -12.03 -1.04 -15.13
C GLN A 121 -11.92 -2.15 -14.06
N VAL A 122 -10.95 -3.05 -14.19
CA VAL A 122 -10.67 -4.09 -13.20
C VAL A 122 -10.32 -3.45 -11.83
N LEU A 123 -9.45 -2.43 -11.82
CA LEU A 123 -9.10 -1.70 -10.60
C LEU A 123 -10.32 -0.98 -9.99
N ALA A 124 -11.20 -0.43 -10.83
CA ALA A 124 -12.44 0.19 -10.37
C ALA A 124 -13.37 -0.83 -9.69
N GLU A 125 -13.53 -2.03 -10.26
CA GLU A 125 -14.35 -3.09 -9.64
C GLU A 125 -13.70 -3.63 -8.35
N LEU A 126 -12.38 -3.80 -8.31
CA LEU A 126 -11.67 -4.15 -7.06
C LEU A 126 -11.84 -3.08 -5.98
N THR A 127 -11.85 -1.80 -6.38
CA THR A 127 -12.11 -0.70 -5.44
C THR A 127 -13.52 -0.76 -4.87
N LYS A 128 -14.53 -1.05 -5.71
CA LYS A 128 -15.92 -1.24 -5.27
C LYS A 128 -16.05 -2.44 -4.31
N LEU A 129 -15.39 -3.56 -4.60
CA LEU A 129 -15.37 -4.71 -3.69
C LEU A 129 -14.79 -4.33 -2.32
N ARG A 130 -13.71 -3.55 -2.29
CA ARG A 130 -13.15 -3.03 -1.02
C ARG A 130 -14.13 -2.12 -0.29
N GLN A 131 -14.82 -1.23 -1.01
CA GLN A 131 -15.83 -0.35 -0.44
C GLN A 131 -17.00 -1.14 0.13
N LEU A 132 -17.51 -2.16 -0.58
CA LEU A 132 -18.54 -3.06 -0.09
C LEU A 132 -18.13 -3.82 1.20
N CYS A 133 -16.87 -4.24 1.29
CA CYS A 133 -16.35 -4.86 2.52
C CYS A 133 -16.26 -3.87 3.68
N CYS A 134 -16.05 -2.58 3.41
CA CYS A 134 -15.99 -1.55 4.45
C CYS A 134 -17.41 -1.13 4.86
N ASP A 135 -18.17 -0.60 3.91
CA ASP A 135 -19.54 -0.17 4.09
C ASP A 135 -20.24 -0.03 2.72
N PRO A 136 -21.30 -0.79 2.44
CA PRO A 136 -22.02 -0.69 1.19
C PRO A 136 -22.63 0.69 0.92
N SER A 137 -22.90 1.49 1.94
CA SER A 137 -23.41 2.86 1.80
C SER A 137 -22.45 3.78 1.02
N LEU A 138 -21.17 3.41 0.92
CA LEU A 138 -20.18 4.11 0.09
C LEU A 138 -20.49 4.00 -1.42
N LEU A 139 -21.30 3.03 -1.83
CA LEU A 139 -21.70 2.80 -3.21
C LEU A 139 -23.20 2.97 -3.43
N TYR A 140 -24.00 2.71 -2.42
CA TYR A 140 -25.47 2.67 -2.50
C TYR A 140 -26.07 3.59 -1.44
N GLU A 141 -26.50 4.78 -1.84
CA GLU A 141 -27.03 5.82 -0.94
C GLU A 141 -28.24 5.36 -0.10
N ASN A 142 -29.01 4.39 -0.61
CA ASN A 142 -30.18 3.87 0.08
C ASN A 142 -29.91 2.63 0.93
N TYR A 143 -28.65 2.25 1.13
CA TYR A 143 -28.29 1.12 1.97
C TYR A 143 -28.50 1.48 3.44
N GLN A 144 -29.35 0.71 4.13
CA GLN A 144 -29.80 0.99 5.51
C GLN A 144 -29.30 -0.07 6.52
N VAL A 145 -28.69 -1.14 6.05
CA VAL A 145 -28.22 -2.22 6.92
C VAL A 145 -26.83 -1.89 7.42
N GLU A 146 -26.58 -2.12 8.70
CA GLU A 146 -25.24 -1.94 9.28
C GLU A 146 -24.23 -2.89 8.61
N SER A 147 -23.04 -2.36 8.30
CA SER A 147 -21.99 -3.18 7.73
C SER A 147 -21.29 -4.01 8.82
N ALA A 148 -21.03 -5.28 8.53
CA ALA A 148 -20.39 -6.19 9.47
C ALA A 148 -19.04 -5.68 9.98
N LYS A 149 -18.26 -5.04 9.11
CA LYS A 149 -16.94 -4.48 9.48
C LYS A 149 -17.07 -3.22 10.34
N ALA A 150 -18.03 -2.35 10.05
CA ALA A 150 -18.29 -1.16 10.86
C ALA A 150 -18.75 -1.56 12.25
N GLN A 151 -19.65 -2.55 12.38
CA GLN A 151 -20.11 -3.06 13.67
C GLN A 151 -18.96 -3.61 14.50
N LEU A 152 -18.11 -4.48 13.93
CA LEU A 152 -16.92 -4.98 14.61
C LEU A 152 -15.99 -3.83 15.06
N CYS A 153 -15.79 -2.82 14.22
CA CYS A 153 -14.99 -1.66 14.56
C CYS A 153 -15.56 -0.87 15.74
N VAL A 154 -16.87 -0.65 15.75
CA VAL A 154 -17.57 0.04 16.86
C VAL A 154 -17.42 -0.75 18.18
N ASP A 155 -17.56 -2.06 18.13
CA ASP A 155 -17.43 -2.92 19.31
C ASP A 155 -15.99 -2.91 19.86
N LEU A 156 -14.99 -2.92 18.98
CA LEU A 156 -13.59 -2.77 19.38
C LEU A 156 -13.32 -1.41 20.03
N ILE A 157 -13.87 -0.33 19.46
CA ILE A 157 -13.75 1.01 20.04
C ILE A 157 -14.37 1.06 21.45
N LYS A 158 -15.60 0.53 21.60
CA LYS A 158 -16.28 0.49 22.90
C LYS A 158 -15.46 -0.28 23.95
N ASN A 159 -14.91 -1.45 23.56
CA ASN A 159 -14.10 -2.27 24.46
C ASN A 159 -12.80 -1.55 24.85
N ALA A 160 -12.09 -0.96 23.87
CA ALA A 160 -10.85 -0.24 24.14
C ALA A 160 -11.08 0.98 25.05
N VAL A 161 -12.10 1.78 24.78
CA VAL A 161 -12.46 2.95 25.61
C VAL A 161 -12.94 2.52 26.99
N GLY A 162 -13.77 1.47 27.09
CA GLY A 162 -14.23 0.90 28.37
C GLY A 162 -13.09 0.36 29.21
N GLY A 163 -12.02 -0.16 28.58
CA GLY A 163 -10.78 -0.58 29.24
C GLY A 163 -9.82 0.56 29.59
N GLY A 164 -10.18 1.83 29.33
CA GLY A 164 -9.33 2.99 29.60
C GLY A 164 -8.16 3.17 28.62
N HIS A 165 -8.19 2.47 27.48
CA HIS A 165 -7.14 2.56 26.48
C HIS A 165 -7.34 3.75 25.54
N LYS A 166 -6.23 4.30 25.03
CA LYS A 166 -6.24 5.30 23.96
C LYS A 166 -6.23 4.60 22.59
N LEU A 167 -7.02 5.11 21.67
CA LEU A 167 -7.21 4.52 20.35
C LEU A 167 -6.98 5.55 19.25
N LEU A 168 -6.34 5.12 18.17
CA LEU A 168 -6.25 5.85 16.91
C LEU A 168 -6.88 4.99 15.82
N LEU A 169 -7.83 5.54 15.07
CA LEU A 169 -8.50 4.89 13.97
C LEU A 169 -8.04 5.55 12.65
N PHE A 170 -7.66 4.72 11.66
CA PHE A 170 -7.23 5.18 10.34
C PHE A 170 -8.05 4.53 9.23
#